data_2ca2ac5723de191d97727d085765c294
#
_entry.id   2ca2ac5723de191d97727d085765c294
#
_cell.length_a   1.000
_cell.length_b   1.000
_cell.length_c   1.000
_cell.angle_alpha   90.00
_cell.angle_beta   90.00
_cell.angle_gamma   90.00
#
_symmetry.space_group_name_H-M   'P 1'
#
loop_
_entity.id
_entity.type
_entity.pdbx_description
1 polymer ?
#
loop_
_entity_poly.entity_id
_entity_poly.type
_entity_poly.pdbx_seq_one_letter_code
_entity_poly.pdbx_strand_id
1 'polypeptide(L)'
;MFKTLASNPTVLEVVTTLQGTLSRVLDARTRHSIALAVSQANGCSYCVAMHTHVATRFGGMSGDDIELGRVGSSIDPKRAAAARFAQRVVESRGQVSDAELADVRGAGYTDPQILAIIAVAVQFLLTNFINNVNQTDLDIPAADSVDTAVPQ
;
A
#
# COMPACT_ATOMS: atom_id res chain seq x y z
N MET A 1 1.92 -11.54 11.64
CA MET A 1 2.08 -11.95 10.23
C MET A 1 3.10 -13.09 10.04
N PHE A 2 4.40 -12.91 10.27
CA PHE A 2 5.42 -13.94 9.96
C PHE A 2 5.21 -15.27 10.70
N LYS A 3 4.72 -15.28 11.93
CA LYS A 3 4.36 -16.53 12.64
C LYS A 3 3.30 -17.34 11.89
N THR A 4 2.30 -16.67 11.33
CA THR A 4 1.26 -17.29 10.50
C THR A 4 1.84 -17.86 9.21
N LEU A 5 2.67 -17.06 8.50
CA LEU A 5 3.32 -17.52 7.27
C LEU A 5 4.26 -18.71 7.50
N ALA A 6 4.93 -18.78 8.65
CA ALA A 6 5.81 -19.89 9.00
C ALA A 6 5.10 -21.26 9.11
N SER A 7 3.77 -21.27 9.27
CA SER A 7 2.98 -22.52 9.25
C SER A 7 2.91 -23.16 7.85
N ASN A 8 3.24 -22.40 6.79
CA ASN A 8 3.34 -22.89 5.42
C ASN A 8 4.61 -22.34 4.77
N PRO A 9 5.72 -23.11 4.77
CA PRO A 9 7.00 -22.65 4.24
C PRO A 9 6.95 -22.21 2.78
N THR A 10 6.14 -22.87 1.95
CA THR A 10 5.98 -22.47 0.54
C THR A 10 5.33 -21.09 0.39
N VAL A 11 4.29 -20.82 1.18
CA VAL A 11 3.64 -19.49 1.17
C VAL A 11 4.56 -18.41 1.73
N LEU A 12 5.33 -18.73 2.78
CA LEU A 12 6.34 -17.83 3.32
C LEU A 12 7.39 -17.46 2.26
N GLU A 13 7.90 -18.45 1.54
CA GLU A 13 8.87 -18.24 0.45
C GLU A 13 8.28 -17.36 -0.66
N VAL A 14 7.06 -17.64 -1.11
CA VAL A 14 6.39 -16.82 -2.14
C VAL A 14 6.23 -15.38 -1.68
N VAL A 15 5.73 -15.13 -0.47
CA VAL A 15 5.53 -13.78 0.05
C VAL A 15 6.84 -13.03 0.19
N THR A 16 7.87 -13.66 0.76
CA THR A 16 9.18 -13.01 0.96
C THR A 16 9.91 -12.75 -0.35
N THR A 17 9.83 -13.67 -1.31
CA THR A 17 10.40 -13.50 -2.66
C THR A 17 9.69 -12.37 -3.41
N LEU A 18 8.36 -12.33 -3.36
CA LEU A 18 7.57 -11.27 -3.99
C LEU A 18 7.92 -9.90 -3.40
N GLN A 19 7.97 -9.77 -2.06
CA GLN A 19 8.39 -8.55 -1.39
C GLN A 19 9.81 -8.12 -1.78
N GLY A 20 10.75 -9.04 -1.74
CA GLY A 20 12.15 -8.76 -2.09
C GLY A 20 12.32 -8.32 -3.54
N THR A 21 11.60 -8.94 -4.47
CA THR A 21 11.63 -8.59 -5.89
C THR A 21 10.99 -7.23 -6.14
N LEU A 22 9.79 -6.99 -5.64
CA LEU A 22 9.05 -5.75 -5.85
C LEU A 22 9.62 -4.57 -5.04
N SER A 23 10.51 -4.81 -4.08
CA SER A 23 11.22 -3.72 -3.38
C SER A 23 12.09 -2.85 -4.29
N ARG A 24 12.39 -3.30 -5.50
CA ARG A 24 13.30 -2.65 -6.45
C ARG A 24 12.60 -1.94 -7.61
N VAL A 25 11.28 -2.09 -7.76
CA VAL A 25 10.56 -1.60 -8.96
C VAL A 25 10.11 -0.13 -8.85
N LEU A 26 9.98 0.38 -7.62
CA LEU A 26 9.63 1.77 -7.31
C LEU A 26 10.49 2.24 -6.12
N ASP A 27 10.62 3.55 -5.94
CA ASP A 27 11.29 4.09 -4.75
C ASP A 27 10.53 3.77 -3.46
N ALA A 28 11.24 3.79 -2.32
CA ALA A 28 10.69 3.34 -1.05
C ALA A 28 9.48 4.18 -0.60
N ARG A 29 9.51 5.50 -0.77
CA ARG A 29 8.42 6.39 -0.35
C ARG A 29 7.16 6.14 -1.18
N THR A 30 7.30 5.95 -2.50
CA THR A 30 6.18 5.58 -3.38
C THR A 30 5.56 4.24 -2.95
N ARG A 31 6.38 3.23 -2.64
CA ARG A 31 5.87 1.94 -2.14
C ARG A 31 5.16 2.08 -0.79
N HIS A 32 5.66 2.93 0.14
CA HIS A 32 4.98 3.16 1.41
C HIS A 32 3.65 3.90 1.24
N SER A 33 3.57 4.90 0.35
CA SER A 33 2.31 5.57 0.04
C SER A 33 1.27 4.60 -0.54
N ILE A 34 1.68 3.71 -1.47
CA ILE A 34 0.82 2.63 -2.00
C ILE A 34 0.39 1.68 -0.87
N ALA A 35 1.33 1.27 -0.01
CA ALA A 35 1.03 0.36 1.09
C ALA A 35 0.00 0.93 2.07
N LEU A 36 0.15 2.20 2.43
CA LEU A 36 -0.78 2.91 3.31
C LEU A 36 -2.18 3.00 2.69
N ALA A 37 -2.27 3.45 1.41
CA ALA A 37 -3.53 3.56 0.68
C ALA A 37 -4.26 2.22 0.57
N VAL A 38 -3.55 1.16 0.14
CA VAL A 38 -4.11 -0.18 -0.02
C VAL A 38 -4.51 -0.78 1.33
N SER A 39 -3.68 -0.61 2.37
CA SER A 39 -3.97 -1.15 3.70
C SER A 39 -5.17 -0.46 4.36
N GLN A 40 -5.30 0.85 4.17
CA GLN A 40 -6.46 1.61 4.66
C GLN A 40 -7.74 1.19 3.93
N ALA A 41 -7.71 1.09 2.60
CA ALA A 41 -8.85 0.66 1.79
C ALA A 41 -9.33 -0.76 2.16
N ASN A 42 -8.41 -1.65 2.56
CA ASN A 42 -8.72 -3.01 2.98
C ASN A 42 -9.03 -3.17 4.48
N GLY A 43 -9.02 -2.09 5.26
CA GLY A 43 -9.26 -2.13 6.71
C GLY A 43 -8.25 -2.96 7.48
N CYS A 44 -6.98 -3.07 7.00
CA CYS A 44 -5.94 -3.82 7.67
C CYS A 44 -5.22 -2.96 8.72
N SER A 45 -5.74 -2.91 9.95
CA SER A 45 -5.18 -2.11 11.05
C SER A 45 -3.71 -2.45 11.33
N TYR A 46 -3.35 -3.74 11.33
CA TYR A 46 -1.98 -4.19 11.49
C TYR A 46 -1.07 -3.61 10.39
N CYS A 47 -1.53 -3.66 9.13
CA CYS A 47 -0.73 -3.22 8.00
C CYS A 47 -0.58 -1.69 7.98
N VAL A 48 -1.65 -0.94 8.31
CA VAL A 48 -1.58 0.52 8.45
C VAL A 48 -0.56 0.89 9.54
N ALA A 49 -0.64 0.29 10.73
CA ALA A 49 0.29 0.55 11.82
C ALA A 49 1.74 0.20 11.43
N MET A 50 1.96 -0.97 10.80
CA MET A 50 3.28 -1.41 10.36
C MET A 50 3.87 -0.45 9.33
N HIS A 51 3.11 -0.07 8.29
CA HIS A 51 3.61 0.84 7.26
C HIS A 51 3.80 2.26 7.77
N THR A 52 2.96 2.74 8.69
CA THR A 52 3.19 4.01 9.42
C THR A 52 4.53 3.96 10.17
N HIS A 53 4.75 2.92 10.97
CA HIS A 53 5.99 2.76 11.74
C HIS A 53 7.23 2.71 10.85
N VAL A 54 7.22 1.89 9.78
CA VAL A 54 8.35 1.73 8.87
C VAL A 54 8.59 2.99 8.04
N ALA A 55 7.54 3.64 7.55
CA ALA A 55 7.66 4.87 6.76
C ALA A 55 8.24 6.03 7.59
N THR A 56 7.85 6.14 8.87
CA THR A 56 8.41 7.13 9.79
C THR A 56 9.87 6.84 10.11
N ARG A 57 10.18 5.61 10.54
CA ARG A 57 11.49 5.24 11.08
C ARG A 57 12.57 5.09 10.03
N PHE A 58 12.21 4.56 8.86
CA PHE A 58 13.16 4.14 7.83
C PHE A 58 12.89 4.78 6.46
N GLY A 59 11.65 5.20 6.19
CA GLY A 59 11.25 5.83 4.93
C GLY A 59 11.50 7.34 4.89
N GLY A 60 11.72 7.99 6.03
CA GLY A 60 11.89 9.44 6.14
C GLY A 60 10.66 10.21 5.65
N MET A 61 9.46 9.66 5.83
CA MET A 61 8.20 10.33 5.55
C MET A 61 7.74 11.11 6.77
N SER A 62 7.18 12.32 6.56
CA SER A 62 6.55 13.11 7.61
C SER A 62 5.20 12.51 8.04
N GLY A 63 4.72 12.90 9.24
CA GLY A 63 3.38 12.51 9.69
C GLY A 63 2.30 12.90 8.67
N ASP A 64 2.33 14.13 8.20
CA ASP A 64 1.38 14.63 7.18
C ASP A 64 1.39 13.80 5.89
N ASP A 65 2.58 13.41 5.40
CA ASP A 65 2.68 12.58 4.18
C ASP A 65 2.17 11.14 4.41
N ILE A 66 2.30 10.64 5.63
CA ILE A 66 1.74 9.34 6.02
C ILE A 66 0.21 9.39 6.09
N GLU A 67 -0.35 10.42 6.70
CA GLU A 67 -1.81 10.61 6.76
C GLU A 67 -2.41 10.78 5.35
N LEU A 68 -1.78 11.60 4.51
CA LEU A 68 -2.16 11.72 3.10
C LEU A 68 -2.06 10.37 2.38
N GLY A 69 -1.02 9.58 2.64
CA GLY A 69 -0.84 8.24 2.06
C GLY A 69 -2.02 7.32 2.37
N ARG A 70 -2.57 7.38 3.58
CA ARG A 70 -3.73 6.57 4.00
C ARG A 70 -5.01 6.89 3.23
N VAL A 71 -5.15 8.10 2.73
CA VAL A 71 -6.31 8.53 1.90
C VAL A 71 -5.98 8.55 0.40
N GLY A 72 -4.95 7.82 -0.03
CA GLY A 72 -4.57 7.72 -1.44
C GLY A 72 -3.96 9.00 -2.00
N SER A 73 -3.24 9.77 -1.16
CA SER A 73 -2.59 11.02 -1.55
C SER A 73 -1.14 11.08 -1.06
N SER A 74 -0.47 12.23 -1.23
CA SER A 74 0.91 12.49 -0.79
C SER A 74 1.21 13.99 -0.94
N ILE A 75 2.21 14.50 -0.20
CA ILE A 75 2.78 15.83 -0.44
C ILE A 75 3.48 15.93 -1.81
N ASP A 76 3.92 14.82 -2.38
CA ASP A 76 4.50 14.73 -3.73
C ASP A 76 3.40 14.35 -4.72
N PRO A 77 3.10 15.21 -5.74
CA PRO A 77 1.99 14.95 -6.67
C PRO A 77 2.14 13.65 -7.47
N LYS A 78 3.38 13.27 -7.80
CA LYS A 78 3.63 12.01 -8.53
C LYS A 78 3.33 10.80 -7.65
N ARG A 79 3.79 10.82 -6.39
CA ARG A 79 3.45 9.76 -5.42
C ARG A 79 1.95 9.71 -5.13
N ALA A 80 1.29 10.87 -5.01
CA ALA A 80 -0.15 10.95 -4.83
C ALA A 80 -0.89 10.21 -5.95
N ALA A 81 -0.48 10.40 -7.20
CA ALA A 81 -1.07 9.70 -8.34
C ALA A 81 -0.89 8.17 -8.25
N ALA A 82 0.29 7.70 -7.82
CA ALA A 82 0.53 6.26 -7.64
C ALA A 82 -0.31 5.67 -6.50
N ALA A 83 -0.39 6.35 -5.34
CA ALA A 83 -1.17 5.91 -4.20
C ALA A 83 -2.66 5.83 -4.54
N ARG A 84 -3.20 6.88 -5.16
CA ARG A 84 -4.59 6.93 -5.62
C ARG A 84 -4.90 5.84 -6.65
N PHE A 85 -4.04 5.67 -7.64
CA PHE A 85 -4.23 4.64 -8.66
C PHE A 85 -4.21 3.24 -8.05
N ALA A 86 -3.26 2.95 -7.15
CA ALA A 86 -3.20 1.66 -6.44
C ALA A 86 -4.46 1.39 -5.60
N GLN A 87 -4.96 2.40 -4.89
CA GLN A 87 -6.22 2.33 -4.14
C GLN A 87 -7.38 1.99 -5.08
N ARG A 88 -7.52 2.71 -6.20
CA ARG A 88 -8.58 2.47 -7.18
C ARG A 88 -8.51 1.09 -7.80
N VAL A 89 -7.31 0.59 -8.13
CA VAL A 89 -7.12 -0.78 -8.62
C VAL A 89 -7.69 -1.81 -7.65
N VAL A 90 -7.44 -1.65 -6.36
CA VAL A 90 -7.93 -2.57 -5.33
C VAL A 90 -9.45 -2.45 -5.14
N GLU A 91 -9.97 -1.23 -4.96
CA GLU A 91 -11.40 -0.97 -4.75
C GLU A 91 -12.26 -1.40 -5.93
N SER A 92 -11.80 -1.15 -7.17
CA SER A 92 -12.50 -1.51 -8.39
C SER A 92 -12.24 -2.95 -8.85
N ARG A 93 -11.40 -3.70 -8.13
CA ARG A 93 -10.98 -5.06 -8.52
C ARG A 93 -10.30 -5.09 -9.91
N GLY A 94 -9.49 -4.05 -10.18
CA GLY A 94 -8.79 -3.87 -11.45
C GLY A 94 -9.61 -3.20 -12.56
N GLN A 95 -10.88 -2.86 -12.32
CA GLN A 95 -11.74 -2.18 -13.29
C GLN A 95 -11.57 -0.66 -13.19
N VAL A 96 -10.39 -0.17 -13.53
CA VAL A 96 -10.10 1.27 -13.60
C VAL A 96 -10.58 1.86 -14.90
N SER A 97 -11.00 3.12 -14.89
CA SER A 97 -11.41 3.85 -16.09
C SER A 97 -10.21 4.34 -16.91
N ASP A 98 -10.46 4.67 -18.17
CA ASP A 98 -9.45 5.29 -19.05
C ASP A 98 -8.97 6.64 -18.49
N ALA A 99 -9.83 7.38 -17.79
CA ALA A 99 -9.47 8.64 -17.14
C ALA A 99 -8.47 8.41 -16.00
N GLU A 100 -8.72 7.45 -15.10
CA GLU A 100 -7.79 7.10 -14.02
C GLU A 100 -6.45 6.60 -14.54
N LEU A 101 -6.45 5.87 -15.66
CA LEU A 101 -5.22 5.44 -16.33
C LEU A 101 -4.49 6.63 -17.00
N ALA A 102 -5.23 7.57 -17.58
CA ALA A 102 -4.66 8.79 -18.15
C ALA A 102 -4.04 9.68 -17.05
N ASP A 103 -4.67 9.80 -15.89
CA ASP A 103 -4.18 10.59 -14.75
C ASP A 103 -2.82 10.09 -14.25
N VAL A 104 -2.66 8.77 -14.06
CA VAL A 104 -1.39 8.21 -13.60
C VAL A 104 -0.29 8.35 -14.66
N ARG A 105 -0.63 8.24 -15.95
CA ARG A 105 0.31 8.54 -17.06
C ARG A 105 0.68 10.03 -17.08
N GLY A 106 -0.30 10.91 -16.92
CA GLY A 106 -0.12 12.36 -16.86
C GLY A 106 0.79 12.81 -15.70
N ALA A 107 0.80 12.07 -14.60
CA ALA A 107 1.73 12.26 -13.48
C ALA A 107 3.17 11.81 -13.79
N GLY A 108 3.43 11.28 -14.99
CA GLY A 108 4.77 10.90 -15.47
C GLY A 108 5.16 9.46 -15.14
N TYR A 109 4.20 8.54 -14.94
CA TYR A 109 4.47 7.11 -14.88
C TYR A 109 4.38 6.48 -16.27
N THR A 110 5.41 5.71 -16.63
CA THR A 110 5.44 4.89 -17.85
C THR A 110 4.61 3.61 -17.66
N ASP A 111 4.18 2.98 -18.75
CA ASP A 111 3.42 1.72 -18.68
C ASP A 111 4.13 0.61 -17.88
N PRO A 112 5.46 0.40 -17.98
CA PRO A 112 6.17 -0.51 -17.06
C PRO A 112 6.07 -0.11 -15.59
N GLN A 113 6.09 1.17 -15.26
CA GLN A 113 5.94 1.66 -13.89
C GLN A 113 4.50 1.50 -13.39
N ILE A 114 3.50 1.70 -14.24
CA ILE A 114 2.09 1.45 -13.92
C ILE A 114 1.87 -0.04 -13.62
N LEU A 115 2.47 -0.93 -14.41
CA LEU A 115 2.47 -2.36 -14.11
C LEU A 115 3.13 -2.67 -12.76
N ALA A 116 4.22 -1.98 -12.43
CA ALA A 116 4.87 -2.10 -11.13
C ALA A 116 3.97 -1.62 -9.97
N ILE A 117 3.22 -0.51 -10.13
CA ILE A 117 2.26 -0.03 -9.14
C ILE A 117 1.18 -1.09 -8.89
N ILE A 118 0.62 -1.70 -9.95
CA ILE A 118 -0.38 -2.77 -9.83
C ILE A 118 0.20 -3.97 -9.08
N ALA A 119 1.40 -4.42 -9.44
CA ALA A 119 2.05 -5.56 -8.78
C ALA A 119 2.31 -5.30 -7.29
N VAL A 120 2.77 -4.10 -6.94
CA VAL A 120 2.99 -3.67 -5.54
C VAL A 120 1.67 -3.59 -4.78
N ALA A 121 0.60 -3.06 -5.39
CA ALA A 121 -0.73 -3.02 -4.78
C ALA A 121 -1.26 -4.43 -4.46
N VAL A 122 -1.12 -5.37 -5.40
CA VAL A 122 -1.55 -6.77 -5.23
C VAL A 122 -0.72 -7.50 -4.16
N GLN A 123 0.58 -7.22 -4.08
CA GLN A 123 1.44 -7.74 -3.01
C GLN A 123 0.93 -7.30 -1.63
N PHE A 124 0.57 -6.02 -1.46
CA PHE A 124 0.01 -5.53 -0.19
C PHE A 124 -1.40 -6.07 0.06
N LEU A 125 -2.24 -6.20 -0.97
CA LEU A 125 -3.55 -6.85 -0.86
C LEU A 125 -3.42 -8.27 -0.29
N LEU A 126 -2.48 -9.06 -0.79
CA LEU A 126 -2.20 -10.42 -0.29
C LEU A 126 -1.87 -10.41 1.22
N THR A 127 -0.95 -9.55 1.64
CA THR A 127 -0.56 -9.46 3.07
C THR A 127 -1.66 -8.87 3.95
N ASN A 128 -2.46 -7.93 3.43
CA ASN A 128 -3.64 -7.41 4.13
C ASN A 128 -4.65 -8.53 4.41
N PHE A 129 -4.97 -9.34 3.40
CA PHE A 129 -5.93 -10.44 3.56
C PHE A 129 -5.43 -11.50 4.56
N ILE A 130 -4.15 -11.85 4.50
CA ILE A 130 -3.55 -12.77 5.47
C ILE A 130 -3.70 -12.21 6.91
N ASN A 131 -3.41 -10.94 7.12
CA ASN A 131 -3.52 -10.34 8.44
C ASN A 131 -4.97 -10.18 8.91
N ASN A 132 -5.88 -9.80 8.02
CA ASN A 132 -7.30 -9.63 8.34
C ASN A 132 -7.96 -10.98 8.69
N VAL A 133 -7.72 -12.03 7.90
CA VAL A 133 -8.25 -13.38 8.17
C VAL A 133 -7.72 -13.94 9.49
N ASN A 134 -6.44 -13.71 9.79
CA ASN A 134 -5.82 -14.17 11.03
C ASN A 134 -6.03 -13.25 12.22
N GLN A 135 -6.70 -12.10 12.05
CA GLN A 135 -6.88 -11.09 13.10
C GLN A 135 -5.56 -10.80 13.83
N THR A 136 -4.51 -10.54 13.03
CA THR A 136 -3.15 -10.40 13.55
C THR A 136 -3.08 -9.31 14.61
N ASP A 137 -2.66 -9.67 15.83
CA ASP A 137 -2.51 -8.76 16.95
C ASP A 137 -1.51 -7.65 16.63
N LEU A 138 -1.79 -6.44 17.11
CA LEU A 138 -0.88 -5.30 17.02
C LEU A 138 0.22 -5.45 18.08
N ASP A 139 1.43 -5.74 17.64
CA ASP A 139 2.66 -5.77 18.45
C ASP A 139 3.51 -4.49 18.28
N ILE A 140 2.92 -3.47 17.66
CA ILE A 140 3.47 -2.13 17.41
C ILE A 140 2.40 -1.09 17.77
N PRO A 141 2.77 0.19 18.01
CA PRO A 141 1.79 1.24 18.27
C PRO A 141 0.74 1.31 17.15
N ALA A 142 -0.53 1.41 17.54
CA ALA A 142 -1.62 1.63 16.57
C ALA A 142 -1.39 2.97 15.85
N ALA A 143 -1.78 3.03 14.58
CA ALA A 143 -1.87 4.30 13.87
C ALA A 143 -3.11 5.08 14.36
N ASP A 144 -2.97 6.39 14.49
CA ASP A 144 -4.11 7.26 14.86
C ASP A 144 -5.28 7.09 13.89
N SER A 145 -6.50 7.32 14.37
CA SER A 145 -7.68 7.28 13.52
C SER A 145 -7.62 8.42 12.48
N VAL A 146 -7.77 8.11 11.20
CA VAL A 146 -8.00 9.11 10.16
C VAL A 146 -9.51 9.23 9.96
N ASP A 147 -10.03 10.44 10.06
CA ASP A 147 -11.42 10.71 9.77
C ASP A 147 -11.66 10.51 8.26
N THR A 148 -12.19 9.35 7.89
CA THR A 148 -12.57 9.02 6.52
C THR A 148 -13.95 9.56 6.18
N ALA A 149 -14.27 10.79 6.60
CA ALA A 149 -15.47 11.46 6.15
C ALA A 149 -15.36 11.72 4.64
N VAL A 150 -15.81 10.75 3.85
CA VAL A 150 -16.10 10.96 2.43
C VAL A 150 -17.27 11.96 2.39
N PRO A 151 -17.12 13.13 1.79
CA PRO A 151 -18.29 14.00 1.51
C PRO A 151 -19.21 13.22 0.56
N GLN A 152 -20.46 13.08 0.96
CA GLN A 152 -21.53 12.53 0.11
C GLN A 152 -21.79 13.44 -1.08
#